data_0976fb7f307a3ec4a916c2100eeae961
#
_entry.id   0976fb7f307a3ec4a916c2100eeae961
#
_cell.length_a   1.000
_cell.length_b   1.000
_cell.length_c   1.000
_cell.angle_alpha   90.00
_cell.angle_beta   90.00
_cell.angle_gamma   90.00
#
_symmetry.space_group_name_H-M   'P 1'
#
loop_
_entity.id
_entity.type
_entity.pdbx_description
1 polymer ?
#
loop_
_entity_poly.entity_id
_entity_poly.type
_entity_poly.pdbx_seq_one_letter_code
_entity_poly.pdbx_strand_id
1 'polypeptide(L)'
;MFSLPPKIIRDTELVLATHNPGKVKEIHQLLSNFSLRIHSAGELNLTEPEETGTTFHENARLKALQASYASNMIALADDSGFCLNGLNGDPGLYSARWAGPHKNYSMAMQKMHDKLQSIPDKSAYFICVLSLAYPNGKTYEFEGKVDGNFIWPPRGQYGHGYDPVFQPLNNPLTFAEMSDSKKNSISHRALAFQKFIQACF
;
A
#
# COMPACT_ATOMS: atom_id res chain seq x y z
N MET A 1 11.37 -19.98 -13.35
CA MET A 1 10.58 -20.58 -12.27
C MET A 1 10.82 -19.69 -11.05
N PHE A 2 9.86 -18.85 -10.64
CA PHE A 2 10.01 -18.04 -9.42
C PHE A 2 9.92 -18.99 -8.23
N SER A 3 10.96 -19.05 -7.40
CA SER A 3 10.92 -19.84 -6.17
C SER A 3 9.98 -19.17 -5.17
N LEU A 4 9.17 -19.97 -4.48
CA LEU A 4 8.38 -19.46 -3.36
C LEU A 4 9.30 -18.98 -2.23
N PRO A 5 8.86 -17.99 -1.44
CA PRO A 5 9.60 -17.57 -0.26
C PRO A 5 9.73 -18.73 0.75
N PRO A 6 10.79 -18.75 1.56
CA PRO A 6 10.85 -19.62 2.72
C PRO A 6 9.67 -19.35 3.66
N LYS A 7 9.12 -20.38 4.29
CA LYS A 7 8.05 -20.22 5.28
C LYS A 7 8.56 -19.45 6.49
N ILE A 8 7.78 -18.48 6.92
CA ILE A 8 8.02 -17.70 8.14
C ILE A 8 7.46 -18.51 9.32
N ILE A 9 8.31 -18.83 10.27
CA ILE A 9 7.94 -19.63 11.45
C ILE A 9 7.61 -18.75 12.65
N ARG A 10 7.04 -19.36 13.69
CA ARG A 10 6.76 -18.68 14.97
C ARG A 10 8.02 -18.02 15.53
N ASP A 11 7.83 -16.91 16.25
CA ASP A 11 8.88 -16.13 16.89
C ASP A 11 9.91 -15.50 15.93
N THR A 12 9.67 -15.56 14.61
CA THR A 12 10.48 -14.83 13.63
C THR A 12 10.40 -13.33 13.91
N GLU A 13 11.54 -12.67 13.93
CA GLU A 13 11.62 -11.21 13.98
C GLU A 13 11.39 -10.62 12.60
N LEU A 14 10.43 -9.71 12.49
CA LEU A 14 10.01 -9.07 11.25
C LEU A 14 10.05 -7.55 11.42
N VAL A 15 10.78 -6.86 10.55
CA VAL A 15 10.80 -5.40 10.53
C VAL A 15 9.74 -4.90 9.55
N LEU A 16 8.87 -4.00 10.00
CA LEU A 16 8.01 -3.22 9.14
C LEU A 16 8.76 -1.97 8.69
N ALA A 17 9.17 -1.95 7.42
CA ALA A 17 9.94 -0.87 6.82
C ALA A 17 9.04 0.32 6.47
N THR A 18 8.37 0.87 7.46
CA THR A 18 7.51 2.05 7.34
C THR A 18 7.57 2.91 8.60
N HIS A 19 7.51 4.24 8.39
CA HIS A 19 7.40 5.24 9.45
C HIS A 19 5.96 5.76 9.61
N ASN A 20 5.00 5.20 8.86
CA ASN A 20 3.59 5.57 8.95
C ASN A 20 2.89 4.78 10.07
N PRO A 21 2.49 5.41 11.20
CA PRO A 21 1.86 4.70 12.32
C PRO A 21 0.55 3.99 11.95
N GLY A 22 -0.19 4.54 10.98
CA GLY A 22 -1.43 3.94 10.49
C GLY A 22 -1.17 2.61 9.78
N LYS A 23 -0.15 2.55 8.92
CA LYS A 23 0.28 1.32 8.26
C LYS A 23 0.81 0.30 9.26
N VAL A 24 1.64 0.72 10.23
CA VAL A 24 2.13 -0.16 11.30
C VAL A 24 0.98 -0.83 12.03
N LYS A 25 -0.02 -0.04 12.48
CA LYS A 25 -1.19 -0.57 13.18
C LYS A 25 -1.99 -1.57 12.33
N GLU A 26 -2.23 -1.24 11.05
CA GLU A 26 -2.97 -2.10 10.12
C GLU A 26 -2.25 -3.43 9.90
N ILE A 27 -0.92 -3.39 9.67
CA ILE A 27 -0.11 -4.59 9.44
C ILE A 27 -0.04 -5.45 10.70
N HIS A 28 0.11 -4.86 11.88
CA HIS A 28 0.05 -5.60 13.15
C HIS A 28 -1.26 -6.35 13.32
N GLN A 29 -2.40 -5.74 12.98
CA GLN A 29 -3.70 -6.39 13.03
C GLN A 29 -3.79 -7.59 12.07
N LEU A 30 -3.29 -7.42 10.82
CA LEU A 30 -3.29 -8.48 9.81
C LEU A 30 -2.39 -9.65 10.18
N LEU A 31 -1.30 -9.41 10.90
CA LEU A 31 -0.31 -10.43 11.30
C LEU A 31 -0.51 -10.96 12.73
N SER A 32 -1.51 -10.50 13.47
CA SER A 32 -1.72 -10.84 14.88
C SER A 32 -1.84 -12.34 15.17
N ASN A 33 -2.33 -13.12 14.21
CA ASN A 33 -2.52 -14.57 14.35
C ASN A 33 -1.27 -15.42 14.08
N PHE A 34 -0.15 -14.81 13.68
CA PHE A 34 1.04 -15.54 13.22
C PHE A 34 2.17 -15.62 14.24
N SER A 35 1.97 -15.11 15.46
CA SER A 35 2.96 -15.16 16.56
C SER A 35 4.35 -14.68 16.13
N LEU A 36 4.43 -13.52 15.45
CA LEU A 36 5.67 -12.88 15.03
C LEU A 36 6.11 -11.82 16.06
N ARG A 37 7.42 -11.58 16.11
CA ARG A 37 7.99 -10.43 16.82
C ARG A 37 8.15 -9.28 15.82
N ILE A 38 7.23 -8.35 15.84
CA ILE A 38 7.17 -7.27 14.85
C ILE A 38 7.82 -6.01 15.43
N HIS A 39 8.77 -5.45 14.70
CA HIS A 39 9.44 -4.18 14.99
C HIS A 39 9.11 -3.18 13.89
N SER A 40 8.82 -1.94 14.24
CA SER A 40 8.72 -0.88 13.24
C SER A 40 10.10 -0.27 12.93
N ALA A 41 10.26 0.29 11.72
CA ALA A 41 11.47 1.02 11.35
C ALA A 41 11.77 2.18 12.32
N GLY A 42 10.71 2.83 12.85
CA GLY A 42 10.85 3.90 13.83
C GLY A 42 11.41 3.42 15.18
N GLU A 43 10.94 2.26 15.71
CA GLU A 43 11.45 1.68 16.96
C GLU A 43 12.93 1.29 16.85
N LEU A 44 13.36 0.86 15.66
CA LEU A 44 14.76 0.50 15.38
C LEU A 44 15.61 1.70 14.92
N ASN A 45 15.07 2.92 14.89
CA ASN A 45 15.73 4.13 14.40
C ASN A 45 16.33 3.97 13.00
N LEU A 46 15.66 3.20 12.13
CA LEU A 46 16.09 3.05 10.74
C LEU A 46 15.72 4.30 9.94
N THR A 47 16.60 4.69 9.04
CA THR A 47 16.36 5.82 8.13
C THR A 47 15.36 5.42 7.05
N GLU A 48 14.44 6.33 6.71
CA GLU A 48 13.56 6.15 5.56
C GLU A 48 14.34 6.40 4.26
N PRO A 49 14.37 5.43 3.32
CA PRO A 49 15.07 5.63 2.05
C PRO A 49 14.34 6.63 1.17
N GLU A 50 15.11 7.31 0.33
CA GLU A 50 14.54 8.05 -0.79
C GLU A 50 13.96 7.06 -1.83
N GLU A 51 12.70 7.27 -2.21
CA GLU A 51 12.02 6.47 -3.22
C GLU A 51 12.50 6.90 -4.63
N THR A 52 13.50 6.21 -5.15
CA THR A 52 14.11 6.47 -6.45
C THR A 52 13.62 5.55 -7.57
N GLY A 53 12.78 4.58 -7.21
CA GLY A 53 12.20 3.63 -8.17
C GLY A 53 11.15 4.28 -9.08
N THR A 54 10.99 3.71 -10.26
CA THR A 54 10.01 4.12 -11.28
C THR A 54 8.71 3.30 -11.23
N THR A 55 8.68 2.28 -10.38
CA THR A 55 7.53 1.39 -10.16
C THR A 55 7.28 1.18 -8.67
N PHE A 56 6.05 0.80 -8.31
CA PHE A 56 5.71 0.40 -6.94
C PHE A 56 6.54 -0.79 -6.45
N HIS A 57 6.86 -1.73 -7.35
CA HIS A 57 7.71 -2.88 -7.04
C HIS A 57 9.13 -2.45 -6.66
N GLU A 58 9.73 -1.56 -7.44
CA GLU A 58 11.08 -1.05 -7.16
C GLU A 58 11.15 -0.31 -5.84
N ASN A 59 10.18 0.57 -5.53
CA ASN A 59 10.16 1.31 -4.28
C ASN A 59 9.89 0.40 -3.07
N ALA A 60 8.94 -0.54 -3.17
CA ALA A 60 8.70 -1.50 -2.10
C ALA A 60 9.95 -2.35 -1.82
N ARG A 61 10.61 -2.84 -2.89
CA ARG A 61 11.85 -3.62 -2.80
C ARG A 61 12.99 -2.83 -2.16
N LEU A 62 13.20 -1.59 -2.61
CA LEU A 62 14.23 -0.70 -2.08
C LEU A 62 14.05 -0.51 -0.56
N LYS A 63 12.83 -0.19 -0.11
CA LYS A 63 12.52 -0.01 1.30
C LYS A 63 12.75 -1.30 2.11
N ALA A 64 12.30 -2.44 1.60
CA ALA A 64 12.47 -3.72 2.27
C ALA A 64 13.94 -4.14 2.40
N LEU A 65 14.72 -4.02 1.30
CA LEU A 65 16.15 -4.35 1.31
C LEU A 65 16.94 -3.47 2.27
N GLN A 66 16.71 -2.15 2.23
CA GLN A 66 17.42 -1.24 3.13
C GLN A 66 17.15 -1.57 4.60
N ALA A 67 15.88 -1.78 4.96
CA ALA A 67 15.53 -2.14 6.33
C ALA A 67 16.11 -3.50 6.74
N SER A 68 16.10 -4.50 5.84
CA SER A 68 16.65 -5.83 6.10
C SER A 68 18.17 -5.79 6.30
N TYR A 69 18.90 -5.04 5.46
CA TYR A 69 20.35 -4.90 5.61
C TYR A 69 20.73 -4.14 6.89
N ALA A 70 20.00 -3.05 7.21
CA ALA A 70 20.30 -2.22 8.37
C ALA A 70 20.01 -2.94 9.69
N SER A 71 18.97 -3.79 9.74
CA SER A 71 18.57 -4.52 10.95
C SER A 71 19.16 -5.93 11.04
N ASN A 72 19.66 -6.48 9.93
CA ASN A 72 20.00 -7.90 9.77
C ASN A 72 18.83 -8.85 10.07
N MET A 73 17.59 -8.39 9.84
CA MET A 73 16.33 -9.14 10.02
C MET A 73 15.56 -9.24 8.72
N ILE A 74 14.56 -10.13 8.68
CA ILE A 74 13.57 -10.13 7.60
C ILE A 74 12.78 -8.81 7.67
N ALA A 75 12.58 -8.15 6.53
CA ALA A 75 11.86 -6.89 6.46
C ALA A 75 10.71 -6.95 5.46
N LEU A 76 9.58 -6.38 5.83
CA LEU A 76 8.40 -6.19 4.99
C LEU A 76 8.17 -4.70 4.75
N ALA A 77 8.14 -4.29 3.49
CA ALA A 77 7.78 -2.94 3.08
C ALA A 77 6.54 -2.94 2.20
N ASP A 78 5.81 -1.84 2.16
CA ASP A 78 4.78 -1.59 1.16
C ASP A 78 5.07 -0.33 0.35
N ASP A 79 4.69 -0.37 -0.93
CA ASP A 79 4.46 0.82 -1.71
C ASP A 79 3.08 0.77 -2.34
N SER A 80 2.36 1.88 -2.33
CA SER A 80 0.95 1.90 -2.73
C SER A 80 0.53 3.25 -3.27
N GLY A 81 -0.43 3.23 -4.20
CA GLY A 81 -0.93 4.45 -4.79
C GLY A 81 -2.31 4.32 -5.38
N PHE A 82 -2.86 5.49 -5.71
CA PHE A 82 -4.10 5.66 -6.46
C PHE A 82 -3.76 6.12 -7.87
N CYS A 83 -4.31 5.43 -8.87
CA CYS A 83 -3.99 5.67 -10.27
C CYS A 83 -5.26 5.93 -11.07
N LEU A 84 -5.21 6.92 -11.96
CA LEU A 84 -6.27 7.32 -12.87
C LEU A 84 -5.85 7.01 -14.31
N ASN A 85 -6.54 6.08 -14.98
CA ASN A 85 -6.18 5.71 -16.35
C ASN A 85 -6.30 6.89 -17.32
N GLY A 86 -7.32 7.73 -17.17
CA GLY A 86 -7.48 8.95 -17.97
C GLY A 86 -6.35 9.98 -17.77
N LEU A 87 -5.55 9.86 -16.73
CA LEU A 87 -4.36 10.69 -16.47
C LEU A 87 -3.05 9.89 -16.63
N ASN A 88 -3.04 8.85 -17.47
CA ASN A 88 -1.88 7.99 -17.72
C ASN A 88 -1.26 7.38 -16.42
N GLY A 89 -2.11 7.09 -15.44
CA GLY A 89 -1.71 6.52 -14.16
C GLY A 89 -1.40 7.53 -13.05
N ASP A 90 -1.41 8.83 -13.34
CA ASP A 90 -1.27 9.86 -12.29
C ASP A 90 -2.42 9.77 -11.26
N PRO A 91 -2.17 10.10 -9.98
CA PRO A 91 -0.90 10.46 -9.37
C PRO A 91 0.05 9.28 -9.15
N GLY A 92 -0.40 8.02 -9.17
CA GLY A 92 0.42 6.83 -9.08
C GLY A 92 1.41 6.86 -7.91
N LEU A 93 2.70 6.75 -8.20
CA LEU A 93 3.79 6.85 -7.23
C LEU A 93 3.81 8.18 -6.45
N TYR A 94 3.21 9.21 -7.01
CA TYR A 94 3.14 10.54 -6.39
C TYR A 94 1.85 10.77 -5.59
N SER A 95 1.10 9.71 -5.27
CA SER A 95 -0.18 9.81 -4.56
C SER A 95 -0.09 10.62 -3.28
N ALA A 96 0.89 10.34 -2.42
CA ALA A 96 1.10 11.11 -1.19
C ALA A 96 1.59 12.54 -1.47
N ARG A 97 2.43 12.71 -2.50
CA ARG A 97 3.02 14.02 -2.85
C ARG A 97 1.98 14.99 -3.41
N TRP A 98 0.93 14.50 -4.11
CA TRP A 98 -0.17 15.35 -4.57
C TRP A 98 -0.97 15.97 -3.43
N ALA A 99 -1.04 15.32 -2.27
CA ALA A 99 -1.67 15.86 -1.07
C ALA A 99 -0.76 16.86 -0.32
N GLY A 100 0.51 16.97 -0.71
CA GLY A 100 1.49 17.88 -0.12
C GLY A 100 1.93 17.49 1.29
N PRO A 101 2.81 18.29 1.91
CA PRO A 101 3.40 17.98 3.21
C PRO A 101 2.35 17.94 4.34
N HIS A 102 1.27 18.68 4.19
CA HIS A 102 0.17 18.71 5.16
C HIS A 102 -0.91 17.65 4.90
N LYS A 103 -0.69 16.71 3.97
CA LYS A 103 -1.61 15.62 3.61
C LYS A 103 -3.04 16.11 3.30
N ASN A 104 -3.15 17.21 2.55
CA ASN A 104 -4.43 17.78 2.14
C ASN A 104 -5.01 16.99 0.95
N TYR A 105 -5.62 15.87 1.25
CA TYR A 105 -6.24 15.01 0.24
C TYR A 105 -7.45 15.66 -0.44
N SER A 106 -8.16 16.56 0.22
CA SER A 106 -9.27 17.32 -0.42
C SER A 106 -8.77 18.16 -1.60
N MET A 107 -7.63 18.84 -1.43
CA MET A 107 -6.97 19.58 -2.51
C MET A 107 -6.51 18.65 -3.64
N ALA A 108 -5.95 17.50 -3.29
CA ALA A 108 -5.49 16.53 -4.29
C ALA A 108 -6.68 15.93 -5.09
N MET A 109 -7.79 15.61 -4.44
CA MET A 109 -9.02 15.13 -5.09
C MET A 109 -9.62 16.19 -6.01
N GLN A 110 -9.66 17.47 -5.59
CA GLN A 110 -10.10 18.58 -6.44
C GLN A 110 -9.21 18.71 -7.69
N LYS A 111 -7.89 18.66 -7.52
CA LYS A 111 -6.94 18.69 -8.65
C LYS A 111 -7.16 17.56 -9.64
N MET A 112 -7.50 16.35 -9.16
CA MET A 112 -7.85 15.22 -10.03
C MET A 112 -9.14 15.50 -10.82
N HIS A 113 -10.16 15.98 -10.11
CA HIS A 113 -11.43 16.34 -10.74
C HIS A 113 -11.22 17.37 -11.87
N ASP A 114 -10.48 18.45 -11.58
CA ASP A 114 -10.22 19.52 -12.55
C ASP A 114 -9.49 19.00 -13.80
N LYS A 115 -8.48 18.14 -13.61
CA LYS A 115 -7.75 17.50 -14.69
C LYS A 115 -8.62 16.54 -15.53
N LEU A 116 -9.57 15.89 -14.89
CA LEU A 116 -10.44 14.90 -15.55
C LEU A 116 -11.66 15.53 -16.24
N GLN A 117 -11.97 16.82 -16.09
CA GLN A 117 -13.22 17.40 -16.59
C GLN A 117 -13.52 17.08 -18.05
N SER A 118 -12.52 17.21 -18.92
CA SER A 118 -12.66 16.96 -20.38
C SER A 118 -12.27 15.53 -20.80
N ILE A 119 -11.86 14.68 -19.87
CA ILE A 119 -11.40 13.32 -20.15
C ILE A 119 -12.55 12.35 -19.87
N PRO A 120 -13.03 11.58 -20.88
CA PRO A 120 -14.13 10.62 -20.68
C PRO A 120 -13.78 9.48 -19.74
N ASP A 121 -12.54 9.00 -19.81
CA ASP A 121 -12.08 7.86 -18.99
C ASP A 121 -11.91 8.29 -17.53
N LYS A 122 -12.80 7.79 -16.68
CA LYS A 122 -12.78 7.97 -15.22
C LYS A 122 -12.33 6.70 -14.50
N SER A 123 -11.90 5.68 -15.23
CA SER A 123 -11.45 4.44 -14.62
C SER A 123 -10.21 4.69 -13.76
N ALA A 124 -10.17 4.00 -12.63
CA ALA A 124 -9.17 4.19 -11.61
C ALA A 124 -8.82 2.85 -10.96
N TYR A 125 -7.68 2.80 -10.30
CA TYR A 125 -7.35 1.65 -9.46
C TYR A 125 -6.51 2.07 -8.26
N PHE A 126 -6.67 1.32 -7.18
CA PHE A 126 -5.69 1.28 -6.11
C PHE A 126 -4.74 0.10 -6.30
N ILE A 127 -3.47 0.31 -6.02
CA ILE A 127 -2.45 -0.72 -6.04
C ILE A 127 -1.65 -0.70 -4.74
N CYS A 128 -1.27 -1.88 -4.25
CA CYS A 128 -0.33 -2.07 -3.16
C CYS A 128 0.64 -3.18 -3.55
N VAL A 129 1.91 -2.92 -3.44
CA VAL A 129 2.97 -3.93 -3.57
C VAL A 129 3.62 -4.09 -2.21
N LEU A 130 3.60 -5.31 -1.68
CA LEU A 130 4.41 -5.71 -0.54
C LEU A 130 5.71 -6.33 -1.05
N SER A 131 6.83 -5.96 -0.47
CA SER A 131 8.11 -6.63 -0.70
C SER A 131 8.65 -7.19 0.61
N LEU A 132 8.93 -8.49 0.62
CA LEU A 132 9.58 -9.20 1.70
C LEU A 132 11.05 -9.38 1.35
N ALA A 133 11.96 -8.83 2.15
CA ALA A 133 13.40 -8.94 1.96
C ALA A 133 14.07 -9.74 3.08
N TYR A 134 15.04 -10.53 2.70
CA TYR A 134 15.90 -11.31 3.61
C TYR A 134 17.28 -10.69 3.68
N PRO A 135 18.04 -10.87 4.80
CA PRO A 135 19.41 -10.33 4.95
C PRO A 135 20.41 -10.81 3.88
N ASN A 136 20.10 -11.90 3.19
CA ASN A 136 20.91 -12.41 2.07
C ASN A 136 20.61 -11.74 0.73
N GLY A 137 19.76 -10.70 0.71
CA GLY A 137 19.42 -9.93 -0.48
C GLY A 137 18.28 -10.53 -1.33
N LYS A 138 17.71 -11.68 -0.97
CA LYS A 138 16.56 -12.24 -1.67
C LYS A 138 15.30 -11.43 -1.34
N THR A 139 14.47 -11.18 -2.37
CA THR A 139 13.19 -10.49 -2.23
C THR A 139 12.05 -11.25 -2.89
N TYR A 140 10.85 -11.04 -2.38
CA TYR A 140 9.60 -11.59 -2.92
C TYR A 140 8.53 -10.51 -2.86
N GLU A 141 7.82 -10.30 -3.97
CA GLU A 141 6.82 -9.25 -4.09
C GLU A 141 5.40 -9.84 -4.20
N PHE A 142 4.44 -9.14 -3.58
CA PHE A 142 3.02 -9.52 -3.54
C PHE A 142 2.18 -8.30 -3.90
N GLU A 143 1.59 -8.32 -5.09
CA GLU A 143 0.77 -7.22 -5.58
C GLU A 143 -0.71 -7.49 -5.30
N GLY A 144 -1.39 -6.48 -4.79
CA GLY A 144 -2.84 -6.39 -4.75
C GLY A 144 -3.32 -5.16 -5.51
N LYS A 145 -4.30 -5.33 -6.38
CA LYS A 145 -4.90 -4.28 -7.20
C LYS A 145 -6.41 -4.37 -7.12
N VAL A 146 -7.07 -3.21 -7.01
CA VAL A 146 -8.53 -3.11 -7.08
C VAL A 146 -8.89 -2.07 -8.10
N ASP A 147 -9.61 -2.51 -9.14
CA ASP A 147 -10.10 -1.63 -10.18
C ASP A 147 -11.45 -1.00 -9.78
N GLY A 148 -11.68 0.21 -10.25
CA GLY A 148 -12.87 1.01 -9.94
C GLY A 148 -12.97 2.24 -10.81
N ASN A 149 -13.72 3.21 -10.31
CA ASN A 149 -13.91 4.49 -10.98
C ASN A 149 -13.67 5.65 -10.03
N PHE A 150 -13.11 6.72 -10.57
CA PHE A 150 -13.12 8.02 -9.91
C PHE A 150 -14.53 8.59 -9.97
N ILE A 151 -15.06 8.99 -8.84
CA ILE A 151 -16.37 9.62 -8.74
C ILE A 151 -16.26 11.03 -8.16
N TRP A 152 -17.19 11.89 -8.54
CA TRP A 152 -17.31 13.24 -8.04
C TRP A 152 -18.78 13.64 -7.86
N PRO A 153 -19.18 14.33 -6.79
CA PRO A 153 -18.34 14.78 -5.64
C PRO A 153 -17.88 13.63 -4.74
N PRO A 154 -16.88 13.86 -3.85
CA PRO A 154 -16.43 12.89 -2.85
C PRO A 154 -17.58 12.42 -1.95
N ARG A 155 -17.65 11.12 -1.64
CA ARG A 155 -18.68 10.53 -0.79
C ARG A 155 -18.08 9.70 0.34
N GLY A 156 -18.74 9.72 1.51
CA GLY A 156 -18.34 8.96 2.70
C GLY A 156 -17.44 9.74 3.64
N GLN A 157 -17.28 9.19 4.85
CA GLN A 157 -16.55 9.84 5.95
C GLN A 157 -15.51 8.91 6.59
N TYR A 158 -15.47 7.65 6.15
CA TYR A 158 -14.51 6.66 6.64
C TYR A 158 -13.26 6.62 5.77
N GLY A 159 -12.28 5.84 6.21
CA GLY A 159 -11.05 5.62 5.46
C GLY A 159 -10.10 6.81 5.48
N HIS A 160 -9.26 6.88 4.47
CA HIS A 160 -8.23 7.92 4.34
C HIS A 160 -7.81 8.12 2.88
N GLY A 161 -7.13 9.24 2.61
CA GLY A 161 -6.57 9.50 1.29
C GLY A 161 -7.64 9.72 0.24
N TYR A 162 -7.62 8.92 -0.81
CA TYR A 162 -8.50 9.02 -1.97
C TYR A 162 -9.74 8.13 -1.89
N ASP A 163 -9.98 7.49 -0.75
CA ASP A 163 -11.16 6.64 -0.51
C ASP A 163 -12.50 7.30 -0.87
N PRO A 164 -12.72 8.62 -0.60
CA PRO A 164 -13.99 9.28 -0.91
C PRO A 164 -14.30 9.44 -2.40
N VAL A 165 -13.30 9.36 -3.27
CA VAL A 165 -13.46 9.47 -4.72
C VAL A 165 -13.25 8.16 -5.47
N PHE A 166 -13.07 7.05 -4.77
CA PHE A 166 -12.89 5.74 -5.38
C PHE A 166 -14.07 4.82 -5.11
N GLN A 167 -14.73 4.41 -6.18
CA GLN A 167 -15.79 3.43 -6.17
C GLN A 167 -15.30 2.14 -6.86
N PRO A 168 -15.10 1.03 -6.10
CA PRO A 168 -14.69 -0.24 -6.68
C PRO A 168 -15.70 -0.75 -7.71
N LEU A 169 -15.24 -1.47 -8.73
CA LEU A 169 -16.13 -2.11 -9.69
C LEU A 169 -17.13 -3.03 -8.98
N ASN A 170 -18.35 -3.08 -9.51
CA ASN A 170 -19.46 -3.89 -8.97
C ASN A 170 -19.85 -3.58 -7.53
N ASN A 171 -19.55 -2.38 -7.04
CA ASN A 171 -19.94 -1.91 -5.71
C ASN A 171 -20.57 -0.51 -5.81
N PRO A 172 -21.75 -0.25 -5.21
CA PRO A 172 -22.37 1.06 -5.23
C PRO A 172 -21.72 2.08 -4.29
N LEU A 173 -20.91 1.61 -3.32
CA LEU A 173 -20.28 2.43 -2.29
C LEU A 173 -18.85 2.77 -2.67
N THR A 174 -18.41 3.97 -2.29
CA THR A 174 -16.97 4.30 -2.26
C THR A 174 -16.27 3.58 -1.10
N PHE A 175 -14.94 3.54 -1.13
CA PHE A 175 -14.19 3.03 0.01
C PHE A 175 -14.46 3.83 1.30
N ALA A 176 -14.74 5.13 1.20
CA ALA A 176 -15.06 5.97 2.36
C ALA A 176 -16.51 5.84 2.87
N GLU A 177 -17.38 5.15 2.14
CA GLU A 177 -18.73 4.79 2.58
C GLU A 177 -18.78 3.39 3.21
N MET A 178 -17.68 2.62 3.13
CA MET A 178 -17.59 1.27 3.70
C MET A 178 -17.09 1.31 5.15
N SER A 179 -17.56 0.36 5.96
CA SER A 179 -16.91 0.08 7.24
C SER A 179 -15.48 -0.45 7.01
N ASP A 180 -14.59 -0.26 8.00
CA ASP A 180 -13.21 -0.76 7.92
C ASP A 180 -13.15 -2.26 7.62
N SER A 181 -14.01 -3.06 8.25
CA SER A 181 -14.09 -4.50 8.02
C SER A 181 -14.42 -4.83 6.55
N LYS A 182 -15.43 -4.15 5.97
CA LYS A 182 -15.81 -4.36 4.57
C LYS A 182 -14.71 -3.92 3.61
N LYS A 183 -14.12 -2.74 3.83
CA LYS A 183 -13.00 -2.25 3.03
C LYS A 183 -11.81 -3.20 3.11
N ASN A 184 -11.44 -3.64 4.33
CA ASN A 184 -10.30 -4.54 4.57
C ASN A 184 -10.50 -5.94 3.98
N SER A 185 -11.72 -6.34 3.61
CA SER A 185 -11.95 -7.62 2.91
C SER A 185 -11.72 -7.55 1.41
N ILE A 186 -11.71 -6.35 0.81
CA ILE A 186 -11.63 -6.18 -0.66
C ILE A 186 -10.55 -5.20 -1.12
N SER A 187 -9.84 -4.54 -0.20
CA SER A 187 -8.87 -3.50 -0.57
C SER A 187 -7.63 -4.08 -1.25
N HIS A 188 -6.96 -3.24 -2.03
CA HIS A 188 -5.67 -3.53 -2.66
C HIS A 188 -4.64 -4.08 -1.64
N ARG A 189 -4.58 -3.48 -0.45
CA ARG A 189 -3.68 -3.94 0.62
C ARG A 189 -4.09 -5.31 1.15
N ALA A 190 -5.39 -5.54 1.38
CA ALA A 190 -5.87 -6.85 1.81
C ALA A 190 -5.53 -7.95 0.79
N LEU A 191 -5.69 -7.69 -0.50
CA LEU A 191 -5.32 -8.63 -1.56
C LEU A 191 -3.81 -8.92 -1.59
N ALA A 192 -2.96 -7.90 -1.42
CA ALA A 192 -1.51 -8.07 -1.33
C ALA A 192 -1.14 -8.93 -0.11
N PHE A 193 -1.74 -8.65 1.06
CA PHE A 193 -1.53 -9.43 2.28
C PHE A 193 -2.02 -10.86 2.18
N GLN A 194 -3.15 -11.13 1.53
CA GLN A 194 -3.62 -12.50 1.30
C GLN A 194 -2.59 -13.32 0.52
N LYS A 195 -2.02 -12.75 -0.55
CA LYS A 195 -0.96 -13.41 -1.33
C LYS A 195 0.30 -13.64 -0.50
N PHE A 196 0.71 -12.65 0.29
CA PHE A 196 1.84 -12.76 1.20
C PHE A 196 1.64 -13.89 2.23
N ILE A 197 0.48 -13.91 2.90
CA ILE A 197 0.15 -14.94 3.89
C ILE A 197 0.14 -16.34 3.26
N GLN A 198 -0.52 -16.51 2.12
CA GLN A 198 -0.56 -17.81 1.42
C GLN A 198 0.82 -18.33 1.02
N ALA A 199 1.73 -17.42 0.65
CA ALA A 199 3.07 -17.81 0.21
C ALA A 199 4.02 -18.06 1.39
N CYS A 200 3.89 -17.31 2.50
CA CYS A 200 4.88 -17.27 3.56
C CYS A 200 4.50 -18.08 4.82
N PHE A 201 3.21 -18.40 5.01
CA PHE A 201 2.67 -19.19 6.13
C PHE A 201 1.92 -20.42 5.65
#